data_91b56d60ec814b3155a84a4ae3c28e76
#
_entry.id   91b56d60ec814b3155a84a4ae3c28e76
#
_cell.length_a   1.000
_cell.length_b   1.000
_cell.length_c   1.000
_cell.angle_alpha   90.00
_cell.angle_beta   90.00
_cell.angle_gamma   90.00
#
_symmetry.space_group_name_H-M   'P 1'
#
loop_
_entity.id
_entity.type
_entity.pdbx_description
1 polymer ?
#
loop_
_entity_poly.entity_id
_entity_poly.type
_entity_poly.pdbx_seq_one_letter_code
_entity_poly.pdbx_strand_id
1 'polypeptide(L)'
;MKTKVCIVAFRALGAFCPCVSAQENYRGGIVYGPKAAFNISSPEAWVLDNQSGVSQGLPCVLYPKSESWADARTVMYAKIAGTQFEDLNAFVAMAINEMEKTHGKPKKKIASGKTADGHDYFINEYPASKTYSQWERVAYVQSPHAVAYIVLSSRDHASYQKDSGALQQVLKTFAYLKPEIAQQKDDELTVKQDAPKVIETDDMKLAMKAGELETAGKYDEALKIYGQAIDLKGRFTPFVYHNRGMLYLHRAKTSQDRKSRIADLQRAIADFQTSIRLGAASNEELNRGLEKVATRANLDEATKLLEEATHR
;
A
#
# COMPACT_ATOMS: atom_id res chain seq x y z
N MET A 1 37.34 71.06 -38.69
CA MET A 1 37.68 69.66 -38.37
C MET A 1 36.49 69.03 -37.61
N LYS A 2 35.79 68.12 -38.22
CA LYS A 2 34.61 67.49 -37.64
C LYS A 2 34.98 66.04 -37.33
N THR A 3 35.08 65.69 -36.04
CA THR A 3 35.41 64.39 -35.58
C THR A 3 34.11 63.56 -35.49
N LYS A 4 34.00 62.47 -36.28
CA LYS A 4 32.89 61.55 -36.26
C LYS A 4 33.18 60.52 -35.17
N VAL A 5 32.26 60.42 -34.19
CA VAL A 5 32.24 59.35 -33.17
C VAL A 5 31.41 58.19 -33.72
N CYS A 6 32.03 57.05 -33.95
CA CYS A 6 31.33 55.79 -34.28
C CYS A 6 30.85 55.12 -32.97
N ILE A 7 29.53 55.01 -32.81
CA ILE A 7 28.95 54.21 -31.75
C ILE A 7 28.77 52.79 -32.29
N VAL A 8 29.53 51.81 -31.75
CA VAL A 8 29.36 50.39 -32.02
C VAL A 8 28.33 49.85 -31.03
N ALA A 9 27.15 49.55 -31.53
CA ALA A 9 26.14 48.89 -30.73
C ALA A 9 26.43 47.38 -30.66
N PHE A 10 26.82 46.90 -29.49
CA PHE A 10 26.95 45.47 -29.17
C PHE A 10 25.57 44.89 -28.92
N ARG A 11 25.02 44.16 -29.90
CA ARG A 11 23.83 43.32 -29.67
C ARG A 11 24.28 42.03 -28.99
N ALA A 12 24.02 41.91 -27.68
CA ALA A 12 24.09 40.66 -26.97
C ALA A 12 22.90 39.78 -27.37
N LEU A 13 23.12 38.78 -28.24
CA LEU A 13 22.18 37.68 -28.42
C LEU A 13 22.25 36.79 -27.14
N GLY A 14 21.31 36.99 -26.23
CA GLY A 14 21.08 36.07 -25.18
C GLY A 14 20.46 34.79 -25.76
N ALA A 15 21.28 33.74 -25.87
CA ALA A 15 20.76 32.40 -26.12
C ALA A 15 19.95 31.94 -24.89
N PHE A 16 18.66 32.12 -24.95
CA PHE A 16 17.73 31.42 -24.06
C PHE A 16 17.80 29.93 -24.42
N CYS A 17 18.60 29.19 -23.67
CA CYS A 17 18.50 27.73 -23.64
C CYS A 17 17.21 27.41 -22.86
N PRO A 18 16.15 26.88 -23.48
CA PRO A 18 15.07 26.35 -22.69
C PRO A 18 15.62 25.11 -22.00
N CYS A 19 15.89 25.20 -20.69
CA CYS A 19 15.94 24.04 -19.84
C CYS A 19 14.56 23.41 -19.91
N VAL A 20 14.35 22.56 -20.90
CA VAL A 20 13.26 21.58 -20.88
C VAL A 20 13.66 20.65 -19.72
N SER A 21 13.13 20.93 -18.56
CA SER A 21 13.04 19.96 -17.48
C SER A 21 12.24 18.81 -18.07
N ALA A 22 12.94 17.82 -18.60
CA ALA A 22 12.36 16.52 -18.87
C ALA A 22 11.94 15.98 -17.50
N GLN A 23 10.71 16.27 -17.13
CA GLN A 23 10.03 15.54 -16.07
C GLN A 23 9.92 14.13 -16.62
N GLU A 24 10.93 13.32 -16.35
CA GLU A 24 10.87 11.89 -16.63
C GLU A 24 9.60 11.40 -15.93
N ASN A 25 8.61 11.01 -16.72
CA ASN A 25 7.41 10.34 -16.24
C ASN A 25 7.86 8.95 -15.72
N TYR A 26 8.40 8.92 -14.52
CA TYR A 26 8.79 7.70 -13.84
C TYR A 26 7.51 6.88 -13.61
N ARG A 27 7.36 5.81 -14.39
CA ARG A 27 6.20 4.92 -14.33
C ARG A 27 6.43 3.72 -13.41
N GLY A 28 7.54 3.71 -12.68
CA GLY A 28 7.96 2.62 -11.85
C GLY A 28 7.55 2.80 -10.39
N GLY A 29 7.52 1.70 -9.67
CA GLY A 29 7.31 1.65 -8.23
C GLY A 29 8.13 0.56 -7.60
N ILE A 30 8.61 0.82 -6.39
CA ILE A 30 9.37 -0.14 -5.60
C ILE A 30 8.41 -0.78 -4.60
N VAL A 31 8.41 -2.11 -4.59
CA VAL A 31 7.67 -2.92 -3.61
C VAL A 31 8.66 -3.46 -2.60
N TYR A 32 8.49 -3.07 -1.35
CA TYR A 32 9.34 -3.48 -0.25
C TYR A 32 8.73 -4.62 0.55
N GLY A 33 9.59 -5.49 1.04
CA GLY A 33 9.30 -6.52 2.04
C GLY A 33 10.44 -6.61 3.06
N PRO A 34 10.30 -7.42 4.10
CA PRO A 34 11.26 -7.48 5.22
C PRO A 34 12.70 -7.82 4.84
N LYS A 35 12.90 -8.60 3.75
CA LYS A 35 14.22 -9.08 3.31
C LYS A 35 14.49 -8.86 1.83
N ALA A 36 13.58 -8.20 1.11
CA ALA A 36 13.64 -8.09 -0.32
C ALA A 36 12.91 -6.86 -0.83
N ALA A 37 13.30 -6.38 -1.98
CA ALA A 37 12.57 -5.35 -2.71
C ALA A 37 12.64 -5.65 -4.21
N PHE A 38 11.65 -5.21 -4.96
CA PHE A 38 11.66 -5.26 -6.41
C PHE A 38 11.04 -4.01 -7.01
N ASN A 39 11.44 -3.70 -8.24
CA ASN A 39 10.87 -2.62 -9.02
C ASN A 39 9.94 -3.20 -10.08
N ILE A 40 8.82 -2.50 -10.35
CA ILE A 40 7.91 -2.76 -11.46
C ILE A 40 7.48 -1.45 -12.10
N SER A 41 7.00 -1.51 -13.33
CA SER A 41 6.40 -0.36 -14.01
C SER A 41 4.98 -0.66 -14.45
N SER A 42 4.15 0.37 -14.48
CA SER A 42 2.77 0.25 -14.98
C SER A 42 2.76 0.05 -16.50
N PRO A 43 1.80 -0.73 -17.02
CA PRO A 43 1.44 -0.69 -18.43
C PRO A 43 1.05 0.72 -18.88
N GLU A 44 1.14 1.01 -20.20
CA GLU A 44 0.95 2.38 -20.70
C GLU A 44 -0.41 3.00 -20.34
N ALA A 45 -1.46 2.21 -20.37
CA ALA A 45 -2.82 2.65 -20.04
C ALA A 45 -3.17 2.55 -18.54
N TRP A 46 -2.18 2.27 -17.67
CA TRP A 46 -2.36 2.07 -16.24
C TRP A 46 -1.61 3.10 -15.40
N VAL A 47 -2.11 3.35 -14.21
CA VAL A 47 -1.43 4.08 -13.13
C VAL A 47 -0.78 3.07 -12.20
N LEU A 48 0.43 3.36 -11.74
CA LEU A 48 1.03 2.71 -10.58
C LEU A 48 0.97 3.69 -9.42
N ASP A 49 0.46 3.24 -8.29
CA ASP A 49 0.16 4.08 -7.13
C ASP A 49 0.66 3.38 -5.86
N ASN A 50 1.56 4.04 -5.15
CA ASN A 50 2.12 3.55 -3.89
C ASN A 50 1.40 4.11 -2.65
N GLN A 51 0.28 4.81 -2.82
CA GLN A 51 -0.44 5.46 -1.72
C GLN A 51 -1.83 4.89 -1.49
N SER A 52 -2.64 4.78 -2.56
CA SER A 52 -4.07 4.45 -2.42
C SER A 52 -4.36 3.07 -1.80
N GLY A 53 -3.43 2.12 -1.89
CA GLY A 53 -3.57 0.78 -1.31
C GLY A 53 -3.05 0.63 0.13
N VAL A 54 -2.34 1.62 0.65
CA VAL A 54 -1.59 1.49 1.93
C VAL A 54 -2.50 1.15 3.11
N SER A 55 -3.68 1.76 3.19
CA SER A 55 -4.67 1.47 4.26
C SER A 55 -5.20 0.03 4.24
N GLN A 56 -5.03 -0.67 3.11
CA GLN A 56 -5.40 -2.07 2.93
C GLN A 56 -4.18 -3.01 3.03
N GLY A 57 -3.03 -2.51 3.45
CA GLY A 57 -1.77 -3.26 3.50
C GLY A 57 -1.20 -3.60 2.12
N LEU A 58 -1.54 -2.81 1.10
CA LEU A 58 -1.09 -2.97 -0.28
C LEU A 58 -0.09 -1.85 -0.62
N PRO A 59 1.22 -2.12 -0.58
CA PRO A 59 2.25 -1.08 -0.74
C PRO A 59 2.36 -0.55 -2.17
N CYS A 60 1.81 -1.28 -3.14
CA CYS A 60 1.82 -0.89 -4.54
C CYS A 60 0.56 -1.46 -5.22
N VAL A 61 -0.22 -0.58 -5.80
CA VAL A 61 -1.44 -0.91 -6.54
C VAL A 61 -1.39 -0.34 -7.95
N LEU A 62 -2.07 -0.99 -8.89
CA LEU A 62 -2.19 -0.52 -10.26
C LEU A 62 -3.65 -0.60 -10.70
N TYR A 63 -4.08 0.37 -11.49
CA TYR A 63 -5.43 0.46 -12.04
C TYR A 63 -5.43 1.22 -13.39
N PRO A 64 -6.46 1.05 -14.25
CA PRO A 64 -6.55 1.79 -15.51
C PRO A 64 -6.57 3.31 -15.30
N LYS A 65 -5.88 4.08 -16.15
CA LYS A 65 -5.81 5.56 -16.06
C LYS A 65 -7.16 6.25 -16.12
N SER A 66 -8.16 5.62 -16.73
CA SER A 66 -9.53 6.15 -16.85
C SER A 66 -10.38 5.95 -15.60
N GLU A 67 -9.86 5.27 -14.59
CA GLU A 67 -10.57 4.86 -13.38
C GLU A 67 -9.77 5.29 -12.13
N SER A 68 -10.36 5.16 -10.94
CA SER A 68 -9.67 5.32 -9.66
C SER A 68 -9.45 3.96 -8.99
N TRP A 69 -8.54 3.88 -8.01
CA TRP A 69 -8.35 2.66 -7.21
C TRP A 69 -9.65 2.13 -6.60
N ALA A 70 -10.50 3.04 -6.13
CA ALA A 70 -11.76 2.67 -5.48
C ALA A 70 -12.81 2.12 -6.45
N ASP A 71 -12.85 2.63 -7.69
CA ASP A 71 -13.91 2.36 -8.65
C ASP A 71 -13.50 1.37 -9.74
N ALA A 72 -12.20 1.16 -9.94
CA ALA A 72 -11.67 0.32 -11.00
C ALA A 72 -12.26 -1.09 -10.96
N ARG A 73 -12.71 -1.56 -12.13
CA ARG A 73 -13.26 -2.92 -12.30
C ARG A 73 -12.17 -3.97 -12.24
N THR A 74 -11.01 -3.65 -12.80
CA THR A 74 -9.81 -4.49 -12.75
C THR A 74 -8.71 -3.72 -12.06
N VAL A 75 -8.07 -4.34 -11.08
CA VAL A 75 -6.95 -3.78 -10.34
C VAL A 75 -5.81 -4.78 -10.27
N MET A 76 -4.60 -4.29 -10.03
CA MET A 76 -3.47 -5.13 -9.64
C MET A 76 -2.88 -4.63 -8.32
N TYR A 77 -2.29 -5.54 -7.57
CA TYR A 77 -1.44 -5.19 -6.45
C TYR A 77 -0.23 -6.12 -6.38
N ALA A 78 0.87 -5.60 -5.88
CA ALA A 78 2.14 -6.30 -5.78
C ALA A 78 2.61 -6.37 -4.34
N LYS A 79 3.09 -7.54 -3.92
CA LYS A 79 3.57 -7.81 -2.56
C LYS A 79 4.77 -8.75 -2.57
N ILE A 80 5.46 -8.77 -1.42
CA ILE A 80 6.43 -9.81 -1.06
C ILE A 80 5.80 -10.67 0.03
N ALA A 81 5.92 -11.99 -0.09
CA ALA A 81 5.46 -12.92 0.93
C ALA A 81 6.20 -12.69 2.26
N GLY A 82 5.55 -13.04 3.36
CA GLY A 82 6.16 -12.92 4.68
C GLY A 82 7.47 -13.71 4.83
N THR A 83 8.27 -13.35 5.80
CA THR A 83 9.62 -13.93 6.03
C THR A 83 9.63 -15.44 6.26
N GLN A 84 8.49 -16.02 6.62
CA GLN A 84 8.31 -17.48 6.76
C GLN A 84 8.30 -18.22 5.41
N PHE A 85 8.22 -17.50 4.27
CA PHE A 85 8.15 -18.10 2.94
C PHE A 85 9.36 -17.65 2.10
N GLU A 86 10.43 -18.42 2.16
CA GLU A 86 11.57 -18.28 1.24
C GLU A 86 11.44 -19.23 0.05
N ASP A 87 10.65 -20.30 0.20
CA ASP A 87 10.39 -21.30 -0.86
C ASP A 87 9.08 -21.01 -1.59
N LEU A 88 9.19 -20.89 -2.92
CA LEU A 88 8.07 -20.60 -3.81
C LEU A 88 6.98 -21.68 -3.75
N ASN A 89 7.37 -22.97 -3.71
CA ASN A 89 6.40 -24.05 -3.76
C ASN A 89 5.59 -24.13 -2.47
N ALA A 90 6.24 -23.91 -1.32
CA ALA A 90 5.56 -23.85 -0.03
C ALA A 90 4.56 -22.69 0.02
N PHE A 91 4.96 -21.49 -0.44
CA PHE A 91 4.07 -20.34 -0.52
C PHE A 91 2.88 -20.58 -1.46
N VAL A 92 3.13 -21.11 -2.66
CA VAL A 92 2.08 -21.38 -3.65
C VAL A 92 1.12 -22.46 -3.16
N ALA A 93 1.62 -23.51 -2.51
CA ALA A 93 0.76 -24.56 -1.95
C ALA A 93 -0.19 -23.98 -0.88
N MET A 94 0.31 -23.14 0.01
CA MET A 94 -0.48 -22.42 1.00
C MET A 94 -1.50 -21.49 0.33
N ALA A 95 -1.07 -20.65 -0.63
CA ALA A 95 -1.93 -19.73 -1.34
C ALA A 95 -3.07 -20.45 -2.09
N ILE A 96 -2.78 -21.59 -2.75
CA ILE A 96 -3.80 -22.41 -3.42
C ILE A 96 -4.81 -22.92 -2.39
N ASN A 97 -4.37 -23.45 -1.26
CA ASN A 97 -5.24 -23.99 -0.24
C ASN A 97 -6.17 -22.91 0.35
N GLU A 98 -5.66 -21.69 0.56
CA GLU A 98 -6.49 -20.58 1.04
C GLU A 98 -7.49 -20.10 -0.04
N MET A 99 -7.03 -19.94 -1.26
CA MET A 99 -7.87 -19.48 -2.38
C MET A 99 -8.97 -20.49 -2.74
N GLU A 100 -8.71 -21.79 -2.65
CA GLU A 100 -9.73 -22.83 -2.92
C GLU A 100 -10.89 -22.81 -1.91
N LYS A 101 -10.73 -22.20 -0.74
CA LYS A 101 -11.82 -22.05 0.24
C LYS A 101 -12.90 -21.06 -0.21
N THR A 102 -12.54 -20.11 -1.03
CA THR A 102 -13.40 -19.01 -1.48
C THR A 102 -13.64 -19.01 -2.99
N HIS A 103 -12.59 -19.27 -3.78
CA HIS A 103 -12.64 -19.36 -5.23
C HIS A 103 -13.01 -20.77 -5.70
N GLY A 104 -13.26 -20.91 -7.00
CA GLY A 104 -13.29 -22.21 -7.66
C GLY A 104 -11.89 -22.82 -7.74
N LYS A 105 -11.84 -24.09 -8.18
CA LYS A 105 -10.57 -24.80 -8.35
C LYS A 105 -9.62 -24.05 -9.30
N PRO A 106 -8.39 -23.75 -8.90
CA PRO A 106 -7.48 -22.94 -9.72
C PRO A 106 -7.00 -23.67 -10.97
N LYS A 107 -6.80 -22.92 -12.04
CA LYS A 107 -6.02 -23.37 -13.20
C LYS A 107 -4.56 -23.01 -12.96
N LYS A 108 -3.73 -24.02 -12.76
CA LYS A 108 -2.30 -23.85 -12.42
C LYS A 108 -1.46 -23.61 -13.67
N LYS A 109 -0.47 -22.73 -13.55
CA LYS A 109 0.55 -22.47 -14.59
C LYS A 109 -0.04 -22.17 -15.97
N ILE A 110 -1.07 -21.33 -16.04
CA ILE A 110 -1.69 -20.92 -17.32
C ILE A 110 -0.72 -20.15 -18.23
N ALA A 111 0.32 -19.55 -17.65
CA ALA A 111 1.43 -18.90 -18.34
C ALA A 111 2.69 -19.00 -17.48
N SER A 112 3.85 -18.93 -18.12
CA SER A 112 5.16 -18.86 -17.48
C SER A 112 6.12 -18.06 -18.37
N GLY A 113 7.23 -17.60 -17.79
CA GLY A 113 8.24 -16.82 -18.51
C GLY A 113 9.35 -16.34 -17.58
N LYS A 114 10.10 -15.35 -18.07
CA LYS A 114 11.15 -14.69 -17.31
C LYS A 114 10.83 -13.21 -17.12
N THR A 115 11.17 -12.69 -15.96
CA THR A 115 11.15 -11.26 -15.63
C THR A 115 12.26 -10.51 -16.39
N ALA A 116 12.29 -9.18 -16.31
CA ALA A 116 13.32 -8.35 -16.94
C ALA A 116 14.74 -8.73 -16.49
N ASP A 117 14.91 -9.11 -15.24
CA ASP A 117 16.17 -9.50 -14.62
C ASP A 117 16.44 -11.02 -14.66
N GLY A 118 15.62 -11.79 -15.40
CA GLY A 118 15.84 -13.20 -15.69
C GLY A 118 15.25 -14.20 -14.69
N HIS A 119 14.54 -13.77 -13.66
CA HIS A 119 13.85 -14.66 -12.72
C HIS A 119 12.67 -15.37 -13.38
N ASP A 120 12.50 -16.65 -13.07
CA ASP A 120 11.37 -17.41 -13.56
C ASP A 120 10.09 -17.01 -12.82
N TYR A 121 9.00 -16.89 -13.58
CA TYR A 121 7.67 -16.72 -13.04
C TYR A 121 6.67 -17.70 -13.65
N PHE A 122 5.58 -17.94 -12.95
CA PHE A 122 4.40 -18.57 -13.51
C PHE A 122 3.12 -17.90 -12.97
N ILE A 123 2.02 -18.09 -13.69
CA ILE A 123 0.72 -17.50 -13.36
C ILE A 123 -0.28 -18.61 -13.12
N ASN A 124 -1.01 -18.52 -12.01
CA ASN A 124 -2.22 -19.29 -11.76
C ASN A 124 -3.46 -18.42 -12.01
N GLU A 125 -4.56 -19.03 -12.43
CA GLU A 125 -5.86 -18.38 -12.58
C GLU A 125 -6.84 -18.96 -11.56
N TYR A 126 -7.52 -18.06 -10.85
CA TYR A 126 -8.55 -18.36 -9.86
C TYR A 126 -9.88 -17.81 -10.37
N PRO A 127 -10.81 -18.66 -10.83
CA PRO A 127 -12.09 -18.22 -11.36
C PRO A 127 -12.98 -17.70 -10.22
N ALA A 128 -13.89 -16.80 -10.55
CA ALA A 128 -14.95 -16.41 -9.63
C ALA A 128 -15.82 -17.63 -9.24
N SER A 129 -16.39 -17.57 -8.04
CA SER A 129 -17.26 -18.58 -7.50
C SER A 129 -18.56 -17.94 -6.96
N LYS A 130 -19.45 -18.73 -6.40
CA LYS A 130 -20.66 -18.22 -5.73
C LYS A 130 -20.35 -17.44 -4.44
N THR A 131 -19.24 -17.76 -3.79
CA THR A 131 -18.79 -17.14 -2.53
C THR A 131 -17.83 -15.99 -2.73
N TYR A 132 -17.19 -15.92 -3.89
CA TYR A 132 -16.23 -14.86 -4.23
C TYR A 132 -16.38 -14.49 -5.71
N SER A 133 -16.92 -13.32 -5.97
CA SER A 133 -17.33 -12.90 -7.32
C SER A 133 -16.20 -12.36 -8.20
N GLN A 134 -14.95 -12.32 -7.70
CA GLN A 134 -13.83 -11.78 -8.47
C GLN A 134 -13.08 -12.88 -9.22
N TRP A 135 -12.61 -12.51 -10.43
CA TRP A 135 -11.67 -13.29 -11.23
C TRP A 135 -10.25 -12.84 -10.92
N GLU A 136 -9.36 -13.76 -10.64
CA GLU A 136 -7.98 -13.41 -10.30
C GLU A 136 -6.95 -14.18 -11.10
N ARG A 137 -5.84 -13.50 -11.40
CA ARG A 137 -4.58 -14.10 -11.84
C ARG A 137 -3.49 -13.70 -10.85
N VAL A 138 -2.75 -14.69 -10.40
CA VAL A 138 -1.63 -14.46 -9.49
C VAL A 138 -0.36 -14.92 -10.17
N ALA A 139 0.53 -13.97 -10.38
CA ALA A 139 1.89 -14.25 -10.83
C ALA A 139 2.79 -14.44 -9.61
N TYR A 140 3.58 -15.49 -9.62
CA TYR A 140 4.53 -15.85 -8.58
C TYR A 140 5.93 -15.81 -9.14
N VAL A 141 6.84 -15.10 -8.47
CA VAL A 141 8.25 -14.93 -8.86
C VAL A 141 9.13 -15.36 -7.71
N GLN A 142 10.04 -16.32 -7.96
CA GLN A 142 11.07 -16.68 -6.99
C GLN A 142 12.18 -15.63 -7.03
N SER A 143 12.42 -14.99 -5.91
CA SER A 143 13.58 -14.14 -5.67
C SER A 143 14.59 -14.85 -4.76
N PRO A 144 15.86 -14.43 -4.69
CA PRO A 144 16.89 -15.14 -3.93
C PRO A 144 16.57 -15.36 -2.44
N HIS A 145 15.80 -14.48 -1.82
CA HIS A 145 15.50 -14.53 -0.37
C HIS A 145 14.02 -14.30 -0.05
N ALA A 146 13.15 -14.33 -1.07
CA ALA A 146 11.74 -14.07 -0.90
C ALA A 146 10.92 -14.56 -2.09
N VAL A 147 9.62 -14.69 -1.89
CA VAL A 147 8.64 -14.89 -2.95
C VAL A 147 7.94 -13.55 -3.21
N ALA A 148 8.05 -13.03 -4.41
CA ALA A 148 7.26 -11.91 -4.87
C ALA A 148 5.99 -12.43 -5.57
N TYR A 149 4.88 -11.71 -5.42
CA TYR A 149 3.67 -12.02 -6.16
C TYR A 149 2.90 -10.77 -6.56
N ILE A 150 2.27 -10.85 -7.73
CA ILE A 150 1.44 -9.78 -8.28
C ILE A 150 0.07 -10.38 -8.59
N VAL A 151 -0.97 -9.80 -8.04
CA VAL A 151 -2.36 -10.20 -8.23
C VAL A 151 -3.03 -9.23 -9.19
N LEU A 152 -3.68 -9.75 -10.23
CA LEU A 152 -4.67 -9.05 -11.02
C LEU A 152 -6.03 -9.57 -10.57
N SER A 153 -6.91 -8.69 -10.12
CA SER A 153 -8.24 -9.01 -9.64
C SER A 153 -9.29 -8.18 -10.38
N SER A 154 -10.37 -8.80 -10.85
CA SER A 154 -11.44 -8.12 -11.57
C SER A 154 -12.82 -8.53 -11.07
N ARG A 155 -13.68 -7.51 -10.96
CA ARG A 155 -15.07 -7.65 -10.48
C ARG A 155 -16.02 -8.14 -11.56
N ASP A 156 -15.63 -8.11 -12.84
CA ASP A 156 -16.41 -8.65 -13.94
C ASP A 156 -15.54 -9.37 -14.98
N HIS A 157 -16.14 -10.36 -15.64
CA HIS A 157 -15.42 -11.24 -16.55
C HIS A 157 -14.96 -10.55 -17.84
N ALA A 158 -15.71 -9.57 -18.34
CA ALA A 158 -15.35 -8.87 -19.60
C ALA A 158 -14.14 -7.97 -19.38
N SER A 159 -14.11 -7.21 -18.27
CA SER A 159 -12.95 -6.42 -17.87
C SER A 159 -11.74 -7.33 -17.56
N TYR A 160 -11.96 -8.46 -16.89
CA TYR A 160 -10.92 -9.45 -16.64
C TYR A 160 -10.27 -9.95 -17.94
N GLN A 161 -11.05 -10.34 -18.94
CA GLN A 161 -10.53 -10.80 -20.22
C GLN A 161 -9.74 -9.69 -20.95
N LYS A 162 -10.30 -8.48 -21.01
CA LYS A 162 -9.67 -7.32 -21.63
C LYS A 162 -8.32 -6.99 -20.97
N ASP A 163 -8.26 -6.98 -19.65
CA ASP A 163 -7.15 -6.44 -18.89
C ASP A 163 -6.11 -7.50 -18.49
N SER A 164 -6.42 -8.77 -18.70
CA SER A 164 -5.58 -9.90 -18.25
C SER A 164 -4.15 -9.88 -18.79
N GLY A 165 -3.92 -9.30 -19.96
CA GLY A 165 -2.59 -9.13 -20.56
C GLY A 165 -1.71 -8.08 -19.85
N ALA A 166 -2.31 -7.18 -19.07
CA ALA A 166 -1.58 -6.15 -18.34
C ALA A 166 -0.63 -6.76 -17.28
N LEU A 167 -1.02 -7.86 -16.65
CA LEU A 167 -0.16 -8.56 -15.69
C LEU A 167 1.17 -9.01 -16.30
N GLN A 168 1.14 -9.55 -17.51
CA GLN A 168 2.38 -9.97 -18.21
C GLN A 168 3.25 -8.77 -18.60
N GLN A 169 2.65 -7.61 -18.91
CA GLN A 169 3.41 -6.38 -19.17
C GLN A 169 4.14 -5.91 -17.92
N VAL A 170 3.49 -5.96 -16.74
CA VAL A 170 4.15 -5.64 -15.45
C VAL A 170 5.31 -6.60 -15.18
N LEU A 171 5.13 -7.90 -15.39
CA LEU A 171 6.17 -8.91 -15.16
C LEU A 171 7.41 -8.71 -16.05
N LYS A 172 7.24 -8.19 -17.27
CA LYS A 172 8.36 -7.86 -18.15
C LYS A 172 9.20 -6.67 -17.66
N THR A 173 8.69 -5.90 -16.70
CA THR A 173 9.42 -4.78 -16.07
C THR A 173 9.93 -5.13 -14.67
N PHE A 174 9.58 -6.29 -14.16
CA PHE A 174 10.00 -6.72 -12.84
C PHE A 174 11.51 -6.87 -12.77
N ALA A 175 12.12 -6.20 -11.79
CA ALA A 175 13.53 -6.31 -11.48
C ALA A 175 13.72 -6.38 -9.96
N TYR A 176 14.39 -7.43 -9.51
CA TYR A 176 14.74 -7.60 -8.10
C TYR A 176 15.83 -6.59 -7.71
N LEU A 177 15.65 -5.92 -6.60
CA LEU A 177 16.64 -5.02 -6.05
C LEU A 177 17.56 -5.80 -5.09
N LYS A 178 18.85 -5.85 -5.42
CA LYS A 178 19.84 -6.56 -4.61
C LYS A 178 19.92 -5.95 -3.21
N PRO A 179 20.05 -6.76 -2.15
CA PRO A 179 20.19 -6.27 -0.77
C PRO A 179 21.32 -5.26 -0.58
N GLU A 180 22.41 -5.39 -1.35
CA GLU A 180 23.55 -4.47 -1.32
C GLU A 180 23.17 -3.02 -1.66
N ILE A 181 22.18 -2.83 -2.56
CA ILE A 181 21.67 -1.48 -2.88
C ILE A 181 20.78 -0.94 -1.75
N ALA A 182 20.09 -1.82 -1.04
CA ALA A 182 19.30 -1.45 0.14
C ALA A 182 20.21 -1.13 1.35
N GLN A 183 21.32 -1.85 1.53
CA GLN A 183 22.31 -1.59 2.58
C GLN A 183 23.23 -0.41 2.24
N GLN A 184 23.68 -0.24 0.99
CA GLN A 184 24.47 0.92 0.57
C GLN A 184 23.70 2.24 0.70
N LYS A 185 22.37 2.24 0.62
CA LYS A 185 21.59 3.44 0.91
C LYS A 185 21.60 3.82 2.38
N ASP A 186 21.81 2.90 3.30
CA ASP A 186 21.95 3.22 4.72
C ASP A 186 23.36 3.75 5.05
N ASP A 187 24.41 3.33 4.30
CA ASP A 187 25.80 3.76 4.52
C ASP A 187 26.22 4.96 3.66
N GLU A 188 25.71 5.15 2.44
CA GLU A 188 26.05 6.25 1.54
C GLU A 188 25.14 7.48 1.65
N LEU A 189 23.98 7.39 2.31
CA LEU A 189 23.11 8.54 2.58
C LEU A 189 23.61 9.44 3.74
N THR A 190 24.90 9.38 4.09
CA THR A 190 25.55 10.43 4.91
C THR A 190 25.89 11.69 4.11
N VAL A 191 25.53 11.80 2.83
CA VAL A 191 25.70 13.02 2.02
C VAL A 191 24.32 13.62 1.69
N LYS A 192 23.90 14.51 2.58
CA LYS A 192 23.02 15.67 2.35
C LYS A 192 22.00 15.57 1.21
N GLN A 193 20.85 14.99 1.48
CA GLN A 193 19.56 15.51 1.02
C GLN A 193 18.52 15.22 2.11
N ASP A 194 17.86 16.28 2.59
CA ASP A 194 16.84 16.27 3.61
C ASP A 194 15.54 15.59 3.10
N ALA A 195 15.59 14.27 2.84
CA ALA A 195 14.38 13.47 2.94
C ALA A 195 14.09 13.26 4.43
N PRO A 196 12.88 13.52 4.95
CA PRO A 196 12.62 13.35 6.36
C PRO A 196 12.87 11.88 6.71
N LYS A 197 13.97 11.62 7.41
CA LYS A 197 14.17 10.38 8.15
C LYS A 197 12.87 10.19 8.94
N VAL A 198 12.10 9.14 8.66
CA VAL A 198 11.05 8.72 9.58
C VAL A 198 11.79 8.32 10.85
N ILE A 199 12.01 9.29 11.72
CA ILE A 199 12.56 9.03 13.05
C ILE A 199 11.47 8.19 13.71
N GLU A 200 11.75 6.88 13.90
CA GLU A 200 10.91 6.02 14.71
C GLU A 200 10.79 6.66 16.08
N THR A 201 9.67 7.31 16.29
CA THR A 201 9.35 7.90 17.59
C THR A 201 8.83 6.81 18.51
N ASP A 202 8.95 7.01 19.81
CA ASP A 202 8.54 6.00 20.77
C ASP A 202 7.03 5.67 20.68
N ASP A 203 6.19 6.64 20.28
CA ASP A 203 4.77 6.42 20.01
C ASP A 203 4.55 5.49 18.80
N MET A 204 5.37 5.60 17.75
CA MET A 204 5.31 4.69 16.61
C MET A 204 5.75 3.27 16.96
N LYS A 205 6.84 3.11 17.73
CA LYS A 205 7.32 1.80 18.19
C LYS A 205 6.27 1.08 19.05
N LEU A 206 5.65 1.81 19.96
CA LEU A 206 4.57 1.26 20.78
C LEU A 206 3.35 0.90 19.93
N ALA A 207 2.98 1.72 18.93
CA ALA A 207 1.87 1.41 18.03
C ALA A 207 2.14 0.12 17.22
N MET A 208 3.37 -0.08 16.73
CA MET A 208 3.76 -1.31 16.03
C MET A 208 3.66 -2.53 16.96
N LYS A 209 4.19 -2.43 18.19
CA LYS A 209 4.07 -3.49 19.20
C LYS A 209 2.61 -3.83 19.53
N ALA A 210 1.74 -2.83 19.61
CA ALA A 210 0.32 -3.05 19.81
C ALA A 210 -0.31 -3.81 18.64
N GLY A 211 0.05 -3.48 17.38
CA GLY A 211 -0.39 -4.19 16.18
C GLY A 211 0.06 -5.67 16.15
N GLU A 212 1.27 -5.98 16.64
CA GLU A 212 1.73 -7.37 16.79
C GLU A 212 0.87 -8.15 17.80
N LEU A 213 0.54 -7.52 18.93
CA LEU A 213 -0.33 -8.11 19.96
C LEU A 213 -1.77 -8.31 19.43
N GLU A 214 -2.28 -7.37 18.65
CA GLU A 214 -3.58 -7.49 17.99
C GLU A 214 -3.60 -8.69 17.03
N THR A 215 -2.57 -8.84 16.20
CA THR A 215 -2.41 -9.98 15.29
C THR A 215 -2.31 -11.32 16.04
N ALA A 216 -1.73 -11.31 17.25
CA ALA A 216 -1.68 -12.46 18.13
C ALA A 216 -2.99 -12.72 18.91
N GLY A 217 -4.05 -11.93 18.69
CA GLY A 217 -5.33 -12.03 19.40
C GLY A 217 -5.31 -11.51 20.84
N LYS A 218 -4.22 -10.87 21.27
CA LYS A 218 -4.03 -10.34 22.63
C LYS A 218 -4.60 -8.91 22.73
N TYR A 219 -5.88 -8.77 22.51
CA TYR A 219 -6.55 -7.46 22.33
C TYR A 219 -6.44 -6.54 23.56
N ASP A 220 -6.55 -7.06 24.78
CA ASP A 220 -6.46 -6.23 25.99
C ASP A 220 -5.02 -5.73 26.24
N GLU A 221 -4.00 -6.54 25.92
CA GLU A 221 -2.61 -6.12 25.96
C GLU A 221 -2.34 -5.05 24.87
N ALA A 222 -2.87 -5.25 23.65
CA ALA A 222 -2.75 -4.29 22.57
C ALA A 222 -3.37 -2.93 22.94
N LEU A 223 -4.59 -2.91 23.49
CA LEU A 223 -5.26 -1.70 23.96
C LEU A 223 -4.44 -0.94 25.02
N LYS A 224 -3.81 -1.66 25.94
CA LYS A 224 -2.92 -1.07 26.95
C LYS A 224 -1.71 -0.38 26.30
N ILE A 225 -1.08 -1.05 25.32
CA ILE A 225 0.08 -0.50 24.61
C ILE A 225 -0.31 0.69 23.73
N TYR A 226 -1.45 0.66 23.03
CA TYR A 226 -1.96 1.84 22.34
C TYR A 226 -2.21 3.02 23.29
N GLY A 227 -2.72 2.75 24.51
CA GLY A 227 -2.86 3.77 25.54
C GLY A 227 -1.52 4.43 25.88
N GLN A 228 -0.48 3.62 26.14
CA GLN A 228 0.87 4.13 26.40
C GLN A 228 1.43 4.97 25.25
N ALA A 229 1.21 4.54 24.00
CA ALA A 229 1.63 5.29 22.81
C ALA A 229 0.93 6.66 22.73
N ILE A 230 -0.36 6.72 23.06
CA ILE A 230 -1.14 7.99 23.10
C ILE A 230 -0.63 8.93 24.19
N ASP A 231 -0.28 8.41 25.36
CA ASP A 231 0.21 9.21 26.49
C ASP A 231 1.53 9.93 26.17
N LEU A 232 2.32 9.41 25.23
CA LEU A 232 3.55 10.05 24.74
C LEU A 232 3.27 11.33 23.96
N LYS A 233 2.06 11.52 23.42
CA LYS A 233 1.66 12.69 22.62
C LYS A 233 2.64 12.98 21.46
N GLY A 234 3.20 11.93 20.88
CA GLY A 234 4.16 12.01 19.79
C GLY A 234 3.49 12.44 18.47
N ARG A 235 4.29 12.60 17.44
CA ARG A 235 3.82 13.08 16.13
C ARG A 235 2.88 12.10 15.41
N PHE A 236 2.92 10.81 15.76
CA PHE A 236 2.02 9.79 15.22
C PHE A 236 0.79 9.51 16.07
N THR A 237 0.57 10.28 17.12
CA THR A 237 -0.61 10.13 17.99
C THR A 237 -1.96 10.05 17.22
N PRO A 238 -2.22 10.81 16.13
CA PRO A 238 -3.43 10.65 15.33
C PRO A 238 -3.57 9.25 14.74
N PHE A 239 -2.47 8.68 14.23
CA PHE A 239 -2.41 7.31 13.71
C PHE A 239 -2.68 6.28 14.81
N VAL A 240 -2.13 6.48 16.01
CA VAL A 240 -2.34 5.58 17.15
C VAL A 240 -3.82 5.55 17.56
N TYR A 241 -4.49 6.71 17.60
CA TYR A 241 -5.93 6.79 17.85
C TYR A 241 -6.73 6.02 16.78
N HIS A 242 -6.38 6.18 15.50
CA HIS A 242 -7.02 5.43 14.42
C HIS A 242 -6.94 3.91 14.65
N ASN A 243 -5.73 3.39 14.91
CA ASN A 243 -5.51 1.95 15.10
C ASN A 243 -6.24 1.42 16.34
N ARG A 244 -6.22 2.15 17.46
CA ARG A 244 -6.98 1.74 18.65
C ARG A 244 -8.49 1.75 18.39
N GLY A 245 -8.99 2.72 17.66
CA GLY A 245 -10.38 2.77 17.20
C GLY A 245 -10.75 1.56 16.33
N MET A 246 -9.86 1.14 15.43
CA MET A 246 -10.04 -0.06 14.62
C MET A 246 -10.14 -1.33 15.48
N LEU A 247 -9.28 -1.45 16.50
CA LEU A 247 -9.33 -2.59 17.41
C LEU A 247 -10.64 -2.64 18.22
N TYR A 248 -11.12 -1.48 18.71
CA TYR A 248 -12.43 -1.42 19.35
C TYR A 248 -13.57 -1.79 18.40
N LEU A 249 -13.54 -1.31 17.16
CA LEU A 249 -14.54 -1.65 16.13
C LEU A 249 -14.53 -3.15 15.82
N HIS A 250 -13.34 -3.76 15.69
CA HIS A 250 -13.20 -5.20 15.49
C HIS A 250 -13.79 -6.00 16.66
N ARG A 251 -13.49 -5.64 17.90
CA ARG A 251 -14.06 -6.30 19.09
C ARG A 251 -15.57 -6.17 19.14
N ALA A 252 -16.09 -4.98 18.81
CA ALA A 252 -17.54 -4.76 18.77
C ALA A 252 -18.24 -5.65 17.73
N LYS A 253 -17.64 -5.86 16.56
CA LYS A 253 -18.19 -6.74 15.51
C LYS A 253 -18.21 -8.21 15.92
N THR A 254 -17.28 -8.64 16.74
CA THR A 254 -17.14 -10.04 17.19
C THR A 254 -17.81 -10.33 18.52
N SER A 255 -18.17 -9.30 19.29
CA SER A 255 -18.80 -9.45 20.61
C SER A 255 -20.25 -9.92 20.52
N GLN A 256 -20.60 -10.96 21.31
CA GLN A 256 -21.98 -11.43 21.51
C GLN A 256 -22.69 -10.65 22.62
N ASP A 257 -21.95 -10.01 23.53
CA ASP A 257 -22.53 -9.21 24.60
C ASP A 257 -22.86 -7.80 24.12
N ARG A 258 -24.16 -7.47 24.14
CA ARG A 258 -24.66 -6.17 23.66
C ARG A 258 -24.05 -4.99 24.42
N LYS A 259 -23.85 -5.09 25.73
CA LYS A 259 -23.31 -4.01 26.54
C LYS A 259 -21.85 -3.72 26.19
N SER A 260 -21.04 -4.77 26.08
CA SER A 260 -19.64 -4.66 25.62
C SER A 260 -19.55 -4.15 24.21
N ARG A 261 -20.42 -4.63 23.30
CA ARG A 261 -20.48 -4.15 21.92
C ARG A 261 -20.75 -2.64 21.84
N ILE A 262 -21.75 -2.15 22.56
CA ILE A 262 -22.08 -0.71 22.61
C ILE A 262 -20.90 0.09 23.17
N ALA A 263 -20.30 -0.37 24.27
CA ALA A 263 -19.15 0.31 24.89
C ALA A 263 -17.95 0.40 23.95
N ASP A 264 -17.63 -0.67 23.22
CA ASP A 264 -16.52 -0.67 22.27
C ASP A 264 -16.82 0.19 21.04
N LEU A 265 -18.06 0.23 20.53
CA LEU A 265 -18.47 1.15 19.45
C LEU A 265 -18.32 2.61 19.86
N GLN A 266 -18.73 2.97 21.07
CA GLN A 266 -18.56 4.34 21.59
C GLN A 266 -17.09 4.74 21.70
N ARG A 267 -16.22 3.81 22.14
CA ARG A 267 -14.76 4.05 22.21
C ARG A 267 -14.16 4.19 20.82
N ALA A 268 -14.55 3.33 19.87
CA ALA A 268 -14.10 3.43 18.48
C ALA A 268 -14.45 4.80 17.87
N ILE A 269 -15.69 5.25 18.03
CA ILE A 269 -16.16 6.55 17.55
C ILE A 269 -15.34 7.69 18.17
N ALA A 270 -15.12 7.69 19.47
CA ALA A 270 -14.32 8.71 20.16
C ALA A 270 -12.87 8.75 19.66
N ASP A 271 -12.27 7.60 19.43
CA ASP A 271 -10.92 7.49 18.91
C ASP A 271 -10.83 7.96 17.44
N PHE A 272 -11.77 7.58 16.58
CA PHE A 272 -11.80 8.08 15.20
C PHE A 272 -12.01 9.59 15.12
N GLN A 273 -12.93 10.15 15.90
CA GLN A 273 -13.13 11.59 15.98
C GLN A 273 -11.86 12.32 16.44
N THR A 274 -11.15 11.76 17.43
CA THR A 274 -9.89 12.32 17.91
C THR A 274 -8.79 12.23 16.86
N SER A 275 -8.68 11.10 16.18
CA SER A 275 -7.74 10.90 15.06
C SER A 275 -7.98 11.94 13.95
N ILE A 276 -9.23 12.14 13.52
CA ILE A 276 -9.60 13.15 12.50
C ILE A 276 -9.20 14.55 12.96
N ARG A 277 -9.57 14.94 14.17
CA ARG A 277 -9.28 16.28 14.71
C ARG A 277 -7.79 16.56 14.81
N LEU A 278 -7.00 15.61 15.29
CA LEU A 278 -5.55 15.75 15.44
C LEU A 278 -4.85 15.62 14.09
N GLY A 279 -5.33 14.74 13.20
CA GLY A 279 -4.78 14.53 11.87
C GLY A 279 -4.93 15.77 10.98
N ALA A 280 -6.06 16.47 11.05
CA ALA A 280 -6.30 17.70 10.31
C ALA A 280 -5.34 18.84 10.72
N ALA A 281 -4.90 18.86 11.99
CA ALA A 281 -3.94 19.83 12.51
C ALA A 281 -2.47 19.37 12.36
N SER A 282 -2.22 18.16 11.86
CA SER A 282 -0.88 17.58 11.76
C SER A 282 -0.13 18.07 10.52
N ASN A 283 1.17 18.31 10.67
CA ASN A 283 2.08 18.55 9.55
C ASN A 283 2.52 17.25 8.87
N GLU A 284 2.29 16.08 9.48
CA GLU A 284 2.66 14.77 8.93
C GLU A 284 1.66 14.34 7.85
N GLU A 285 2.17 14.00 6.67
CA GLU A 285 1.35 13.60 5.52
C GLU A 285 0.54 12.32 5.82
N LEU A 286 1.14 11.35 6.54
CA LEU A 286 0.47 10.13 6.98
C LEU A 286 -0.79 10.45 7.78
N ASN A 287 -0.70 11.35 8.76
CA ASN A 287 -1.83 11.71 9.62
C ASN A 287 -2.94 12.41 8.83
N ARG A 288 -2.58 13.30 7.88
CA ARG A 288 -3.54 13.99 6.99
C ARG A 288 -4.19 13.03 5.99
N GLY A 289 -3.44 12.04 5.51
CA GLY A 289 -3.96 11.02 4.59
C GLY A 289 -5.00 10.12 5.25
N LEU A 290 -4.74 9.68 6.49
CA LEU A 290 -5.66 8.88 7.30
C LEU A 290 -6.99 9.60 7.57
N GLU A 291 -6.94 10.90 7.87
CA GLU A 291 -8.14 11.70 8.16
C GLU A 291 -9.11 11.73 6.97
N LYS A 292 -8.59 11.85 5.75
CA LYS A 292 -9.41 12.18 4.58
C LYS A 292 -10.35 11.07 4.12
N VAL A 293 -9.98 9.80 4.27
CA VAL A 293 -10.75 8.69 3.69
C VAL A 293 -11.00 7.56 4.69
N ALA A 294 -9.94 6.94 5.22
CA ALA A 294 -10.08 5.71 5.99
C ALA A 294 -10.75 5.94 7.36
N THR A 295 -10.33 6.96 8.10
CA THR A 295 -10.86 7.21 9.44
C THR A 295 -12.31 7.67 9.40
N ARG A 296 -12.72 8.44 8.40
CA ARG A 296 -14.13 8.87 8.23
C ARG A 296 -15.05 7.70 7.90
N ALA A 297 -14.65 6.84 6.97
CA ALA A 297 -15.42 5.65 6.63
C ALA A 297 -15.62 4.71 7.83
N ASN A 298 -14.58 4.52 8.66
CA ASN A 298 -14.65 3.71 9.87
C ASN A 298 -15.50 4.37 10.96
N LEU A 299 -15.49 5.71 11.05
CA LEU A 299 -16.36 6.46 11.94
C LEU A 299 -17.84 6.28 11.56
N ASP A 300 -18.15 6.41 10.28
CA ASP A 300 -19.52 6.23 9.76
C ASP A 300 -20.02 4.79 10.00
N GLU A 301 -19.17 3.80 9.76
CA GLU A 301 -19.49 2.39 10.06
C GLU A 301 -19.76 2.16 11.54
N ALA A 302 -18.87 2.64 12.42
CA ALA A 302 -19.03 2.49 13.87
C ALA A 302 -20.31 3.19 14.38
N THR A 303 -20.63 4.36 13.83
CA THR A 303 -21.84 5.12 14.18
C THR A 303 -23.10 4.34 13.78
N LYS A 304 -23.15 3.83 12.55
CA LYS A 304 -24.27 3.00 12.08
C LYS A 304 -24.45 1.75 12.95
N LEU A 305 -23.38 1.04 13.26
CA LEU A 305 -23.44 -0.14 14.13
C LEU A 305 -23.89 0.18 15.56
N LEU A 306 -23.56 1.36 16.08
CA LEU A 306 -24.02 1.81 17.38
C LEU A 306 -25.53 2.08 17.37
N GLU A 307 -26.04 2.76 16.36
CA GLU A 307 -27.48 2.97 16.17
C GLU A 307 -28.23 1.65 16.13
N GLU A 308 -27.77 0.69 15.30
CA GLU A 308 -28.37 -0.64 15.22
C GLU A 308 -28.33 -1.40 16.57
N ALA A 309 -27.25 -1.23 17.36
CA ALA A 309 -27.13 -1.90 18.65
C ALA A 309 -27.99 -1.25 19.75
N THR A 310 -28.34 0.03 19.61
CA THR A 310 -29.14 0.76 20.60
C THR A 310 -30.64 0.66 20.34
N HIS A 311 -31.08 0.50 19.10
CA HIS A 311 -32.49 0.43 18.70
C HIS A 311 -33.11 -0.98 18.76
N ARG A 312 -32.32 -2.03 19.01
CA ARG A 312 -32.77 -3.40 19.26
C ARG A 312 -32.72 -3.71 20.77
#